data_a468ba8da7f4b42c48996ad5419016a6
#
_entry.id   a468ba8da7f4b42c48996ad5419016a6
#
_cell.length_a   1.000
_cell.length_b   1.000
_cell.length_c   1.000
_cell.angle_alpha   90.00
_cell.angle_beta   90.00
_cell.angle_gamma   90.00
#
_symmetry.space_group_name_H-M   'P 1'
#
loop_
_entity.id
_entity.type
_entity.pdbx_description
1 polymer ?
#
loop_
_entity_poly.entity_id
_entity_poly.type
_entity_poly.pdbx_seq_one_letter_code
_entity_poly.pdbx_strand_id
1 'polypeptide(L)'
;MLKGSGMIHPNMATTLNFITSDCAISAKMLQKALSEIVKVTYNCLSVDGDTSTNDMVSLMANGLAGNNEITEEGAAFDTFKQALYEVMANLTRMLAKDGEGASKLLECICTGAPDKDTAITVAKSVVCSSLFKAAMFGEDANWGRVLCAIGYADADFDINKVDVDLRSEYGTVEVCKNGSGIEFSEEKASKVLSSDEIY
;
A
#
# COMPACT_ATOMS: atom_id res chain seq x y z
N MET A 1 -17.29 6.62 0.04
CA MET A 1 -17.83 5.42 0.73
C MET A 1 -17.13 4.20 0.18
N LEU A 2 -16.69 3.29 1.04
CA LEU A 2 -15.91 2.11 0.68
C LEU A 2 -16.48 0.91 1.44
N LYS A 3 -16.56 -0.26 0.79
CA LYS A 3 -16.96 -1.52 1.39
C LYS A 3 -16.05 -2.65 0.87
N GLY A 4 -15.58 -3.49 1.79
CA GLY A 4 -14.80 -4.70 1.52
C GLY A 4 -14.16 -5.18 2.82
N SER A 5 -14.02 -6.49 3.02
CA SER A 5 -13.39 -7.08 4.22
C SER A 5 -12.59 -8.33 3.89
N GLY A 6 -13.04 -9.15 2.96
CA GLY A 6 -12.36 -10.34 2.43
C GLY A 6 -12.38 -10.38 0.91
N MET A 7 -11.60 -11.29 0.31
CA MET A 7 -11.31 -11.38 -1.12
C MET A 7 -10.66 -10.06 -1.61
N ILE A 8 -9.56 -9.66 -0.92
CA ILE A 8 -8.91 -8.37 -1.12
C ILE A 8 -7.45 -8.56 -1.53
N HIS A 9 -7.23 -8.61 -2.83
CA HIS A 9 -5.94 -8.49 -3.51
C HIS A 9 -6.16 -7.78 -4.85
N PRO A 10 -6.46 -6.47 -4.85
CA PRO A 10 -6.89 -5.79 -6.07
C PRO A 10 -5.79 -5.73 -7.13
N ASN A 11 -6.18 -6.10 -8.35
CA ASN A 11 -5.49 -5.70 -9.59
C ASN A 11 -6.49 -4.91 -10.43
N MET A 12 -6.87 -3.71 -9.96
CA MET A 12 -8.10 -3.01 -10.27
C MET A 12 -9.32 -3.79 -9.78
N ALA A 13 -9.53 -3.83 -8.48
CA ALA A 13 -10.82 -4.19 -7.98
C ALA A 13 -10.86 -5.25 -6.89
N THR A 14 -11.31 -5.03 -5.68
CA THR A 14 -12.07 -5.92 -4.79
C THR A 14 -12.87 -5.12 -3.80
N THR A 15 -13.37 -3.99 -4.22
CA THR A 15 -14.11 -3.12 -3.32
C THR A 15 -15.22 -2.45 -4.08
N LEU A 16 -16.30 -2.20 -3.41
CA LEU A 16 -17.28 -1.25 -3.92
C LEU A 16 -16.91 0.12 -3.34
N ASN A 17 -16.36 0.97 -4.19
CA ASN A 17 -15.93 2.31 -3.79
C ASN A 17 -16.61 3.38 -4.61
N PHE A 18 -17.16 4.38 -3.91
CA PHE A 18 -17.81 5.54 -4.50
C PHE A 18 -17.17 6.81 -3.95
N ILE A 19 -16.49 7.55 -4.82
CA ILE A 19 -15.86 8.83 -4.51
C ILE A 19 -16.62 9.91 -5.26
N THR A 20 -16.94 11.01 -4.57
CA THR A 20 -17.62 12.17 -5.16
C THR A 20 -16.79 13.42 -4.99
N SER A 21 -16.84 14.31 -5.97
CA SER A 21 -16.19 15.62 -5.97
C SER A 21 -17.16 16.66 -6.54
N ASP A 22 -17.00 17.90 -6.12
CA ASP A 22 -17.66 19.05 -6.72
C ASP A 22 -16.79 19.75 -7.78
N CYS A 23 -15.58 19.28 -8.04
CA CYS A 23 -14.66 19.85 -9.00
C CYS A 23 -15.23 19.81 -10.43
N ALA A 24 -15.06 20.90 -11.16
CA ALA A 24 -15.30 20.92 -12.62
C ALA A 24 -14.09 20.29 -13.32
N ILE A 25 -14.27 19.08 -13.83
CA ILE A 25 -13.25 18.28 -14.52
C ILE A 25 -13.90 17.42 -15.60
N SER A 26 -13.28 17.35 -16.76
CA SER A 26 -13.80 16.53 -17.86
C SER A 26 -13.74 15.03 -17.53
N ALA A 27 -14.67 14.25 -18.07
CA ALA A 27 -14.72 12.80 -17.86
C ALA A 27 -13.40 12.11 -18.27
N LYS A 28 -12.73 12.60 -19.32
CA LYS A 28 -11.43 12.08 -19.77
C LYS A 28 -10.34 12.29 -18.70
N MET A 29 -10.27 13.48 -18.12
CA MET A 29 -9.28 13.79 -17.08
C MET A 29 -9.60 13.10 -15.76
N LEU A 30 -10.89 12.98 -15.44
CA LEU A 30 -11.35 12.23 -14.27
C LEU A 30 -10.94 10.75 -14.35
N GLN A 31 -11.17 10.11 -15.49
CA GLN A 31 -10.75 8.73 -15.74
C GLN A 31 -9.23 8.58 -15.70
N LYS A 32 -8.48 9.54 -16.25
CA LYS A 32 -7.01 9.53 -16.21
C LYS A 32 -6.51 9.59 -14.79
N ALA A 33 -7.01 10.54 -13.98
CA ALA A 33 -6.64 10.66 -12.57
C ALA A 33 -6.91 9.37 -11.80
N LEU A 34 -8.11 8.81 -11.94
CA LEU A 34 -8.47 7.56 -11.29
C LEU A 34 -7.53 6.41 -11.68
N SER A 35 -7.25 6.24 -12.98
CA SER A 35 -6.39 5.16 -13.49
C SER A 35 -4.93 5.27 -13.02
N GLU A 36 -4.43 6.49 -12.82
CA GLU A 36 -3.08 6.72 -12.27
C GLU A 36 -3.03 6.45 -10.76
N ILE A 37 -4.00 6.97 -10.01
CA ILE A 37 -3.98 6.92 -8.54
C ILE A 37 -4.32 5.51 -8.02
N VAL A 38 -5.20 4.78 -8.67
CA VAL A 38 -5.52 3.38 -8.29
C VAL A 38 -4.26 2.49 -8.23
N LYS A 39 -3.31 2.70 -9.14
CA LYS A 39 -2.07 1.90 -9.20
C LYS A 39 -1.19 2.03 -7.96
N VAL A 40 -1.23 3.19 -7.32
CA VAL A 40 -0.39 3.55 -6.17
C VAL A 40 -1.16 3.60 -4.86
N THR A 41 -2.40 3.15 -4.87
CA THR A 41 -3.29 3.05 -3.70
C THR A 41 -3.89 1.65 -3.61
N TYR A 42 -5.09 1.43 -4.11
CA TYR A 42 -5.80 0.14 -3.99
C TYR A 42 -5.02 -1.05 -4.55
N ASN A 43 -4.32 -0.89 -5.68
CA ASN A 43 -3.52 -1.99 -6.25
C ASN A 43 -2.28 -2.36 -5.40
N CYS A 44 -1.94 -1.56 -4.40
CA CYS A 44 -0.89 -1.87 -3.43
C CYS A 44 -1.41 -2.66 -2.22
N LEU A 45 -2.72 -2.84 -2.09
CA LEU A 45 -3.35 -3.53 -0.96
C LEU A 45 -3.38 -5.05 -1.17
N SER A 46 -3.24 -5.80 -0.08
CA SER A 46 -3.60 -7.22 -0.01
C SER A 46 -4.00 -7.60 1.40
N VAL A 47 -5.17 -8.23 1.57
CA VAL A 47 -5.60 -8.84 2.84
C VAL A 47 -5.32 -10.34 2.81
N ASP A 48 -5.82 -11.07 1.82
CA ASP A 48 -5.83 -12.53 1.76
C ASP A 48 -5.19 -13.12 0.49
N GLY A 49 -4.82 -12.27 -0.48
CA GLY A 49 -4.22 -12.71 -1.73
C GLY A 49 -5.23 -13.07 -2.82
N ASP A 50 -6.52 -13.07 -2.52
CA ASP A 50 -7.59 -13.42 -3.46
C ASP A 50 -8.16 -12.19 -4.15
N THR A 51 -8.24 -12.23 -5.49
CA THR A 51 -8.83 -11.15 -6.30
C THR A 51 -10.30 -11.43 -6.59
N SER A 52 -11.16 -10.46 -6.29
CA SER A 52 -12.60 -10.56 -6.59
C SER A 52 -12.90 -10.42 -8.09
N THR A 53 -14.05 -10.89 -8.49
CA THR A 53 -14.57 -10.77 -9.86
C THR A 53 -15.45 -9.54 -10.07
N ASN A 54 -15.81 -8.80 -9.00
CA ASN A 54 -16.85 -7.78 -9.03
C ASN A 54 -16.43 -6.45 -8.42
N ASP A 55 -15.18 -6.07 -8.61
CA ASP A 55 -14.61 -4.89 -8.01
C ASP A 55 -14.89 -3.62 -8.79
N MET A 56 -15.25 -2.54 -8.11
CA MET A 56 -15.58 -1.28 -8.75
C MET A 56 -15.09 -0.08 -7.93
N VAL A 57 -14.39 0.83 -8.60
CA VAL A 57 -14.16 2.18 -8.11
C VAL A 57 -14.87 3.15 -9.03
N SER A 58 -15.83 3.90 -8.50
CA SER A 58 -16.56 4.93 -9.21
C SER A 58 -16.18 6.31 -8.66
N LEU A 59 -15.73 7.18 -9.54
CA LEU A 59 -15.40 8.58 -9.24
C LEU A 59 -16.34 9.49 -10.02
N MET A 60 -17.08 10.34 -9.33
CA MET A 60 -18.09 11.24 -9.88
C MET A 60 -17.77 12.68 -9.52
N ALA A 61 -17.92 13.60 -10.47
CA ALA A 61 -17.75 15.03 -10.26
C ALA A 61 -18.95 15.80 -10.81
N ASN A 62 -19.49 16.75 -10.05
CA ASN A 62 -20.67 17.50 -10.43
C ASN A 62 -20.40 18.94 -10.92
N GLY A 63 -19.15 19.42 -10.82
CA GLY A 63 -18.75 20.73 -11.34
C GLY A 63 -19.20 21.94 -10.52
N LEU A 64 -19.68 21.76 -9.31
CA LEU A 64 -20.24 22.86 -8.49
C LEU A 64 -19.20 23.65 -7.70
N ALA A 65 -17.91 23.27 -7.72
CA ALA A 65 -16.84 23.99 -7.01
C ALA A 65 -16.54 25.38 -7.58
N GLY A 66 -17.02 25.69 -8.80
CA GLY A 66 -16.82 27.00 -9.44
C GLY A 66 -15.42 27.23 -10.02
N ASN A 67 -14.58 26.23 -10.08
CA ASN A 67 -13.29 26.29 -10.75
C ASN A 67 -13.45 26.22 -12.28
N ASN A 68 -12.44 26.69 -13.03
CA ASN A 68 -12.39 26.42 -14.47
C ASN A 68 -12.30 24.91 -14.70
N GLU A 69 -13.03 24.42 -15.69
CA GLU A 69 -13.05 22.99 -16.00
C GLU A 69 -11.63 22.49 -16.34
N ILE A 70 -11.19 21.43 -15.66
CA ILE A 70 -9.92 20.76 -15.93
C ILE A 70 -10.09 19.85 -17.15
N THR A 71 -9.56 20.27 -18.29
CA THR A 71 -9.68 19.54 -19.57
C THR A 71 -8.37 18.96 -20.08
N GLU A 72 -7.23 19.35 -19.47
CA GLU A 72 -5.88 18.92 -19.83
C GLU A 72 -4.99 18.78 -18.61
N GLU A 73 -3.78 18.24 -18.81
CA GLU A 73 -2.76 18.12 -17.77
C GLU A 73 -2.16 19.49 -17.45
N GLY A 74 -1.73 19.67 -16.20
CA GLY A 74 -1.15 20.90 -15.69
C GLY A 74 -1.40 21.05 -14.20
N ALA A 75 -1.05 22.18 -13.63
CA ALA A 75 -1.06 22.41 -12.18
C ALA A 75 -2.42 22.14 -11.51
N ALA A 76 -3.54 22.49 -12.16
CA ALA A 76 -4.87 22.20 -11.63
C ALA A 76 -5.17 20.69 -11.61
N PHE A 77 -4.78 19.96 -12.65
CA PHE A 77 -4.91 18.51 -12.69
C PHE A 77 -4.01 17.82 -11.66
N ASP A 78 -2.77 18.28 -11.49
CA ASP A 78 -1.85 17.73 -10.50
C ASP A 78 -2.37 17.96 -9.07
N THR A 79 -2.95 19.13 -8.79
CA THR A 79 -3.60 19.41 -7.50
C THR A 79 -4.79 18.47 -7.27
N PHE A 80 -5.63 18.26 -8.27
CA PHE A 80 -6.75 17.31 -8.19
C PHE A 80 -6.27 15.88 -7.94
N LYS A 81 -5.22 15.43 -8.65
CA LYS A 81 -4.62 14.10 -8.45
C LYS A 81 -4.07 13.93 -7.03
N GLN A 82 -3.39 14.95 -6.50
CA GLN A 82 -2.87 14.89 -5.14
C GLN A 82 -4.00 14.76 -4.11
N ALA A 83 -5.06 15.54 -4.25
CA ALA A 83 -6.24 15.43 -3.37
C ALA A 83 -6.90 14.05 -3.48
N LEU A 84 -7.05 13.52 -4.69
CA LEU A 84 -7.57 12.18 -4.92
C LEU A 84 -6.68 11.10 -4.29
N TYR A 85 -5.36 11.24 -4.40
CA TYR A 85 -4.39 10.36 -3.77
C TYR A 85 -4.58 10.30 -2.25
N GLU A 86 -4.66 11.45 -1.58
CA GLU A 86 -4.85 11.52 -0.12
C GLU A 86 -6.14 10.79 0.32
N VAL A 87 -7.23 11.01 -0.41
CA VAL A 87 -8.50 10.32 -0.13
C VAL A 87 -8.37 8.81 -0.34
N MET A 88 -7.82 8.38 -1.48
CA MET A 88 -7.73 6.95 -1.82
C MET A 88 -6.70 6.23 -0.96
N ALA A 89 -5.56 6.84 -0.63
CA ALA A 89 -4.56 6.26 0.27
C ALA A 89 -5.15 6.03 1.68
N ASN A 90 -5.89 7.02 2.19
CA ASN A 90 -6.57 6.89 3.49
C ASN A 90 -7.61 5.76 3.48
N LEU A 91 -8.42 5.69 2.43
CA LEU A 91 -9.39 4.60 2.26
C LEU A 91 -8.71 3.23 2.12
N THR A 92 -7.57 3.15 1.45
CA THR A 92 -6.77 1.92 1.35
C THR A 92 -6.31 1.44 2.72
N ARG A 93 -5.78 2.34 3.56
CA ARG A 93 -5.37 2.00 4.94
C ARG A 93 -6.55 1.55 5.80
N MET A 94 -7.67 2.27 5.72
CA MET A 94 -8.89 1.88 6.44
C MET A 94 -9.38 0.49 6.03
N LEU A 95 -9.35 0.17 4.73
CA LEU A 95 -9.74 -1.13 4.21
C LEU A 95 -8.80 -2.26 4.68
N ALA A 96 -7.47 -2.00 4.68
CA ALA A 96 -6.49 -2.95 5.18
C ALA A 96 -6.69 -3.24 6.68
N LYS A 97 -6.97 -2.19 7.46
CA LYS A 97 -7.20 -2.28 8.91
C LYS A 97 -8.49 -3.02 9.26
N ASP A 98 -9.52 -2.93 8.40
CA ASP A 98 -10.82 -3.57 8.55
C ASP A 98 -10.90 -4.94 7.83
N GLY A 99 -9.75 -5.50 7.43
CA GLY A 99 -9.65 -6.82 6.82
C GLY A 99 -10.21 -7.92 7.73
N GLU A 100 -10.82 -8.95 7.14
CA GLU A 100 -11.44 -10.05 7.87
C GLU A 100 -10.43 -10.76 8.79
N GLY A 101 -10.69 -10.72 10.10
CA GLY A 101 -9.80 -11.29 11.12
C GLY A 101 -8.51 -10.54 11.37
N ALA A 102 -8.30 -9.37 10.75
CA ALA A 102 -7.08 -8.59 10.95
C ALA A 102 -7.02 -7.99 12.36
N SER A 103 -5.89 -8.20 13.03
CA SER A 103 -5.57 -7.56 14.31
C SER A 103 -4.39 -6.59 14.21
N LYS A 104 -3.70 -6.56 13.07
CA LYS A 104 -2.57 -5.67 12.80
C LYS A 104 -2.66 -5.11 11.39
N LEU A 105 -2.25 -3.85 11.23
CA LEU A 105 -1.99 -3.23 9.93
C LEU A 105 -0.49 -3.34 9.62
N LEU A 106 -0.17 -3.96 8.49
CA LEU A 106 1.19 -4.09 8.00
C LEU A 106 1.38 -3.20 6.77
N GLU A 107 2.35 -2.32 6.81
CA GLU A 107 2.69 -1.43 5.68
C GLU A 107 4.16 -1.60 5.31
N CYS A 108 4.45 -1.99 4.08
CA CYS A 108 5.82 -2.09 3.58
C CYS A 108 6.18 -0.86 2.76
N ILE A 109 7.22 -0.14 3.18
CA ILE A 109 7.75 1.04 2.51
C ILE A 109 9.07 0.67 1.86
N CYS A 110 9.11 0.61 0.53
CA CYS A 110 10.33 0.39 -0.24
C CYS A 110 10.88 1.72 -0.75
N THR A 111 12.14 2.01 -0.41
CA THR A 111 12.87 3.21 -0.85
C THR A 111 14.17 2.83 -1.53
N GLY A 112 14.71 3.73 -2.38
CA GLY A 112 16.00 3.51 -3.05
C GLY A 112 15.98 2.48 -4.18
N ALA A 113 14.81 1.99 -4.60
CA ALA A 113 14.67 1.13 -5.78
C ALA A 113 15.01 1.91 -7.07
N PRO A 114 15.41 1.21 -8.15
CA PRO A 114 15.75 1.86 -9.42
C PRO A 114 14.61 2.71 -10.01
N ASP A 115 13.37 2.28 -9.80
CA ASP A 115 12.15 2.95 -10.24
C ASP A 115 10.97 2.62 -9.33
N LYS A 116 9.85 3.30 -9.55
CA LYS A 116 8.64 3.17 -8.74
C LYS A 116 7.97 1.80 -8.89
N ASP A 117 7.98 1.24 -10.07
CA ASP A 117 7.31 -0.04 -10.34
C ASP A 117 8.05 -1.18 -9.64
N THR A 118 9.39 -1.15 -9.65
CA THR A 118 10.25 -2.03 -8.86
C THR A 118 9.95 -1.89 -7.36
N ALA A 119 9.87 -0.67 -6.83
CA ALA A 119 9.56 -0.42 -5.42
C ALA A 119 8.19 -1.02 -5.03
N ILE A 120 7.17 -0.81 -5.84
CA ILE A 120 5.82 -1.35 -5.61
C ILE A 120 5.83 -2.88 -5.65
N THR A 121 6.50 -3.47 -6.64
CA THR A 121 6.58 -4.93 -6.82
C THR A 121 7.23 -5.59 -5.60
N VAL A 122 8.35 -5.05 -5.14
CA VAL A 122 9.07 -5.54 -3.96
C VAL A 122 8.22 -5.38 -2.69
N ALA A 123 7.68 -4.20 -2.44
CA ALA A 123 6.86 -3.94 -1.25
C ALA A 123 5.60 -4.83 -1.22
N LYS A 124 4.94 -4.98 -2.38
CA LYS A 124 3.75 -5.83 -2.50
C LYS A 124 4.08 -7.31 -2.28
N SER A 125 5.23 -7.79 -2.75
CA SER A 125 5.69 -9.16 -2.49
C SER A 125 5.79 -9.44 -1.00
N VAL A 126 6.32 -8.50 -0.21
CA VAL A 126 6.44 -8.64 1.24
C VAL A 126 5.06 -8.71 1.91
N VAL A 127 4.18 -7.74 1.66
CA VAL A 127 2.85 -7.71 2.31
C VAL A 127 1.92 -8.83 1.84
N CYS A 128 2.19 -9.47 0.71
CA CYS A 128 1.46 -10.64 0.23
C CYS A 128 1.97 -11.96 0.82
N SER A 129 3.14 -11.97 1.45
CA SER A 129 3.74 -13.19 2.01
C SER A 129 2.99 -13.67 3.25
N SER A 130 2.38 -14.84 3.18
CA SER A 130 1.71 -15.47 4.33
C SER A 130 2.70 -15.77 5.48
N LEU A 131 3.94 -16.14 5.15
CA LEU A 131 4.98 -16.38 6.15
C LEU A 131 5.40 -15.09 6.86
N PHE A 132 5.53 -13.99 6.13
CA PHE A 132 5.81 -12.68 6.72
C PHE A 132 4.65 -12.26 7.63
N LYS A 133 3.40 -12.33 7.17
CA LYS A 133 2.23 -12.03 8.00
C LYS A 133 2.22 -12.86 9.28
N ALA A 134 2.44 -14.18 9.20
CA ALA A 134 2.50 -15.05 10.37
C ALA A 134 3.59 -14.64 11.36
N ALA A 135 4.77 -14.17 10.88
CA ALA A 135 5.82 -13.65 11.75
C ALA A 135 5.37 -12.37 12.48
N MET A 136 4.80 -11.41 11.74
CA MET A 136 4.35 -10.15 12.33
C MET A 136 3.22 -10.35 13.36
N PHE A 137 2.27 -11.23 13.08
CA PHE A 137 1.22 -11.58 14.04
C PHE A 137 1.76 -12.35 15.25
N GLY A 138 2.83 -13.13 15.08
CA GLY A 138 3.53 -13.83 16.16
C GLY A 138 4.58 -12.98 16.87
N GLU A 139 4.72 -11.69 16.53
CA GLU A 139 5.72 -10.76 17.07
C GLU A 139 7.17 -11.26 16.91
N ASP A 140 7.41 -12.03 15.83
CA ASP A 140 8.69 -12.58 15.43
C ASP A 140 9.37 -11.64 14.41
N ALA A 141 10.50 -11.03 14.78
CA ALA A 141 11.27 -10.13 13.91
C ALA A 141 12.05 -10.89 12.82
N ASN A 142 11.31 -11.70 12.06
CA ASN A 142 11.84 -12.66 11.09
C ASN A 142 12.27 -11.98 9.78
N TRP A 143 13.41 -11.35 9.78
CA TRP A 143 14.01 -10.72 8.59
C TRP A 143 14.20 -11.73 7.43
N GLY A 144 14.46 -13.02 7.74
CA GLY A 144 14.61 -14.06 6.73
C GLY A 144 13.34 -14.26 5.89
N ARG A 145 12.16 -14.12 6.49
CA ARG A 145 10.88 -14.18 5.76
C ARG A 145 10.66 -12.94 4.89
N VAL A 146 11.16 -11.79 5.32
CA VAL A 146 11.16 -10.57 4.49
C VAL A 146 12.05 -10.77 3.28
N LEU A 147 13.30 -11.19 3.46
CA LEU A 147 14.23 -11.44 2.34
C LEU A 147 13.74 -12.56 1.42
N CYS A 148 13.10 -13.59 1.96
CA CYS A 148 12.46 -14.64 1.15
C CYS A 148 11.38 -14.02 0.23
N ALA A 149 10.52 -13.17 0.79
CA ALA A 149 9.46 -12.50 0.01
C ALA A 149 10.04 -11.56 -1.05
N ILE A 150 11.09 -10.82 -0.72
CA ILE A 150 11.81 -9.99 -1.68
C ILE A 150 12.47 -10.85 -2.78
N GLY A 151 13.05 -11.98 -2.41
CA GLY A 151 13.80 -12.85 -3.33
C GLY A 151 12.97 -13.52 -4.43
N TYR A 152 11.64 -13.64 -4.26
CA TYR A 152 10.75 -14.12 -5.31
C TYR A 152 9.89 -13.01 -5.94
N ALA A 153 10.16 -11.75 -5.60
CA ALA A 153 9.54 -10.62 -6.29
C ALA A 153 10.00 -10.61 -7.76
N ASP A 154 9.04 -10.39 -8.67
CA ASP A 154 9.34 -10.26 -10.11
C ASP A 154 9.92 -8.86 -10.40
N ALA A 155 11.13 -8.62 -9.89
CA ALA A 155 11.85 -7.36 -10.00
C ALA A 155 13.35 -7.58 -10.02
N ASP A 156 14.07 -6.75 -10.77
CA ASP A 156 15.53 -6.81 -10.87
C ASP A 156 16.18 -5.79 -9.91
N PHE A 157 16.90 -6.29 -8.92
CA PHE A 157 17.63 -5.49 -7.94
C PHE A 157 18.75 -6.31 -7.29
N ASP A 158 19.71 -5.64 -6.65
CA ASP A 158 20.83 -6.26 -5.95
C ASP A 158 20.46 -6.54 -4.48
N ILE A 159 20.22 -7.82 -4.14
CA ILE A 159 19.86 -8.24 -2.78
C ILE A 159 20.93 -7.82 -1.75
N ASN A 160 22.19 -7.70 -2.14
CA ASN A 160 23.28 -7.30 -1.24
C ASN A 160 23.24 -5.80 -0.86
N LYS A 161 22.28 -5.07 -1.38
CA LYS A 161 22.03 -3.65 -1.05
C LYS A 161 20.72 -3.45 -0.29
N VAL A 162 20.07 -4.54 0.10
CA VAL A 162 18.79 -4.47 0.82
C VAL A 162 19.05 -4.36 2.32
N ASP A 163 18.49 -3.33 2.91
CA ASP A 163 18.40 -3.13 4.35
C ASP A 163 16.93 -3.31 4.77
N VAL A 164 16.68 -3.85 5.97
CA VAL A 164 15.34 -4.03 6.52
C VAL A 164 15.27 -3.49 7.94
N ASP A 165 14.31 -2.60 8.15
CA ASP A 165 13.90 -2.10 9.45
C ASP A 165 12.47 -2.51 9.74
N LEU A 166 12.16 -2.78 11.01
CA LEU A 166 10.80 -2.91 11.51
C LEU A 166 10.50 -1.71 12.40
N ARG A 167 9.35 -1.06 12.17
CA ARG A 167 8.99 0.20 12.84
C ARG A 167 7.56 0.15 13.37
N SER A 168 7.34 0.86 14.46
CA SER A 168 6.02 1.17 14.99
C SER A 168 6.09 2.45 15.85
N GLU A 169 4.99 2.81 16.49
CA GLU A 169 4.97 3.88 17.49
C GLU A 169 5.95 3.65 18.65
N TYR A 170 6.35 2.41 18.91
CA TYR A 170 7.30 2.05 19.98
C TYR A 170 8.77 2.14 19.55
N GLY A 171 9.04 2.50 18.30
CA GLY A 171 10.38 2.74 17.78
C GLY A 171 10.74 1.98 16.53
N THR A 172 12.04 1.83 16.30
CA THR A 172 12.60 1.16 15.11
C THR A 172 13.64 0.14 15.56
N VAL A 173 13.64 -1.02 14.92
CA VAL A 173 14.70 -2.03 15.04
C VAL A 173 15.22 -2.40 13.65
N GLU A 174 16.53 -2.25 13.44
CA GLU A 174 17.21 -2.74 12.25
C GLU A 174 17.43 -4.24 12.40
N VAL A 175 17.05 -5.03 11.40
CA VAL A 175 17.11 -6.50 11.46
C VAL A 175 17.94 -7.11 10.31
N CYS A 176 18.17 -6.33 9.25
CA CYS A 176 18.99 -6.76 8.13
C CYS A 176 19.77 -5.58 7.54
N LYS A 177 21.00 -5.85 7.14
CA LYS A 177 21.90 -4.90 6.50
C LYS A 177 22.62 -5.57 5.34
N ASN A 178 22.65 -4.90 4.18
CA ASN A 178 23.32 -5.43 2.98
C ASN A 178 22.91 -6.88 2.66
N GLY A 179 21.62 -7.19 2.72
CA GLY A 179 21.07 -8.51 2.43
C GLY A 179 21.38 -9.60 3.47
N SER A 180 21.91 -9.25 4.62
CA SER A 180 22.27 -10.18 5.68
C SER A 180 21.69 -9.75 7.02
N GLY A 181 21.27 -10.74 7.83
CA GLY A 181 20.79 -10.45 9.18
C GLY A 181 21.90 -9.88 10.07
N ILE A 182 21.53 -8.98 10.94
CA ILE A 182 22.41 -8.38 11.93
C ILE A 182 21.94 -8.73 13.35
N GLU A 183 22.81 -8.57 14.34
CA GLU A 183 22.41 -8.71 15.74
C GLU A 183 21.48 -7.55 16.16
N PHE A 184 20.37 -7.86 16.80
CA PHE A 184 19.43 -6.90 17.34
C PHE A 184 18.88 -7.38 18.70
N SER A 185 18.26 -6.48 19.44
CA SER A 185 17.60 -6.81 20.71
C SER A 185 16.23 -7.43 20.48
N GLU A 186 16.05 -8.69 20.85
CA GLU A 186 14.76 -9.39 20.80
C GLU A 186 13.69 -8.68 21.64
N GLU A 187 14.05 -8.17 22.81
CA GLU A 187 13.14 -7.41 23.69
C GLU A 187 12.63 -6.14 22.99
N LYS A 188 13.55 -5.39 22.33
CA LYS A 188 13.20 -4.21 21.56
C LYS A 188 12.34 -4.57 20.37
N ALA A 189 12.65 -5.65 19.67
CA ALA A 189 11.92 -6.13 18.52
C ALA A 189 10.48 -6.53 18.90
N SER A 190 10.31 -7.34 19.95
CA SER A 190 9.00 -7.72 20.47
C SER A 190 8.17 -6.49 20.85
N LYS A 191 8.78 -5.49 21.51
CA LYS A 191 8.09 -4.25 21.85
C LYS A 191 7.64 -3.48 20.59
N VAL A 192 8.47 -3.39 19.54
CA VAL A 192 8.11 -2.74 18.28
C VAL A 192 6.96 -3.49 17.61
N LEU A 193 7.00 -4.83 17.60
CA LEU A 193 6.02 -5.69 16.96
C LEU A 193 4.71 -5.87 17.75
N SER A 194 4.65 -5.47 19.02
CA SER A 194 3.41 -5.50 19.80
C SER A 194 2.39 -4.44 19.39
N SER A 195 2.78 -3.49 18.55
CA SER A 195 1.87 -2.47 18.00
C SER A 195 0.84 -3.07 17.04
N ASP A 196 -0.31 -2.42 16.95
CA ASP A 196 -1.35 -2.74 15.96
C ASP A 196 -0.98 -2.23 14.55
N GLU A 197 -0.01 -1.34 14.43
CA GLU A 197 0.50 -0.80 13.15
C GLU A 197 2.02 -1.00 13.06
N ILE A 198 2.46 -1.75 12.04
CA ILE A 198 3.86 -2.09 11.81
C ILE A 198 4.25 -1.64 10.38
N TYR A 199 5.41 -0.99 10.32
CA TYR A 199 6.01 -0.49 9.08
C TYR A 199 7.31 -1.19 8.76
#